data_ca75cdf9798e8a12a9193e49f5144b8a
#
_entry.id   ca75cdf9798e8a12a9193e49f5144b8a
#
_cell.length_a   1.000
_cell.length_b   1.000
_cell.length_c   1.000
_cell.angle_alpha   90.00
_cell.angle_beta   90.00
_cell.angle_gamma   90.00
#
_symmetry.space_group_name_H-M   'P 1'
#
loop_
_entity.id
_entity.type
_entity.pdbx_description
1 polymer ?
#
loop_
_entity_poly.entity_id
_entity_poly.type
_entity_poly.pdbx_seq_one_letter_code
_entity_poly.pdbx_strand_id
1 'polypeptide(L)'
;MADAAPGTVYLVGAGPGAADLLTLRAARLLAAADLVLHDALVSEEVLALAPNARKLPVGKRAHRPSTDQAVINRLLVRAARHHKVIVRLKGGDPMLFGRAQEEIDALRAANVPHEIVPGVSAGFAAAAEIAQSLTHRRLSRSVAFVTPAVARGAAEDESWADAAAAADTAVIYMGKTEAARVRNALLARGVPAR
;
A
#
# COMPACT_ATOMS: atom_id res chain seq x y z
N MET A 1 7.95 -32.93 19.48
CA MET A 1 7.77 -31.58 20.03
C MET A 1 6.49 -31.04 19.41
N ALA A 2 5.49 -30.69 20.23
CA ALA A 2 4.26 -30.11 19.71
C ALA A 2 4.63 -28.77 19.02
N ASP A 3 4.26 -28.63 17.73
CA ASP A 3 4.43 -27.37 17.02
C ASP A 3 3.65 -26.29 17.78
N ALA A 4 4.36 -25.26 18.24
CA ALA A 4 3.71 -24.09 18.83
C ALA A 4 2.75 -23.47 17.80
N ALA A 5 1.59 -22.98 18.25
CA ALA A 5 0.65 -22.31 17.35
C ALA A 5 1.37 -21.18 16.56
N PRO A 6 1.13 -21.08 15.24
CA PRO A 6 1.77 -20.07 14.43
C PRO A 6 1.40 -18.66 14.93
N GLY A 7 2.32 -17.72 14.78
CA GLY A 7 2.06 -16.33 15.06
C GLY A 7 1.10 -15.71 14.04
N THR A 8 0.57 -14.53 14.38
CA THR A 8 -0.37 -13.82 13.53
C THR A 8 0.37 -12.76 12.69
N VAL A 9 0.08 -12.72 11.40
CA VAL A 9 0.57 -11.68 10.48
C VAL A 9 -0.49 -10.60 10.32
N TYR A 10 -0.12 -9.37 10.64
CA TYR A 10 -0.96 -8.18 10.48
C TYR A 10 -0.49 -7.39 9.24
N LEU A 11 -1.34 -7.30 8.20
CA LEU A 11 -1.11 -6.39 7.07
C LEU A 11 -1.62 -5.02 7.49
N VAL A 12 -0.73 -4.09 7.75
CA VAL A 12 -1.04 -2.81 8.40
C VAL A 12 -0.73 -1.64 7.47
N GLY A 13 -1.70 -0.75 7.32
CA GLY A 13 -1.50 0.52 6.63
C GLY A 13 -0.65 1.48 7.47
N ALA A 14 0.45 1.95 6.89
CA ALA A 14 1.35 2.94 7.49
C ALA A 14 0.85 4.38 7.32
N GLY A 15 -0.27 4.57 6.65
CA GLY A 15 -0.71 5.91 6.28
C GLY A 15 0.17 6.58 5.22
N PRO A 16 -0.02 7.89 5.00
CA PRO A 16 0.64 8.62 3.93
C PRO A 16 2.07 9.09 4.27
N GLY A 17 2.54 8.85 5.50
CA GLY A 17 3.89 9.21 5.93
C GLY A 17 3.98 9.76 7.35
N ALA A 18 3.09 10.65 7.75
CA ALA A 18 3.04 11.22 9.10
C ALA A 18 2.52 10.20 10.12
N ALA A 19 3.19 10.08 11.28
CA ALA A 19 2.86 9.07 12.27
C ALA A 19 1.53 9.32 12.98
N ASP A 20 1.09 10.54 13.09
CA ASP A 20 -0.20 10.95 13.67
C ASP A 20 -1.40 10.57 12.78
N LEU A 21 -1.16 10.22 11.51
CA LEU A 21 -2.18 9.69 10.60
C LEU A 21 -2.31 8.16 10.63
N LEU A 22 -1.64 7.50 11.55
CA LEU A 22 -1.86 6.08 11.81
C LEU A 22 -3.20 5.84 12.48
N THR A 23 -3.81 4.70 12.17
CA THR A 23 -4.93 4.24 13.00
C THR A 23 -4.44 3.84 14.39
N LEU A 24 -5.27 4.01 15.40
CA LEU A 24 -4.96 3.57 16.78
C LEU A 24 -4.64 2.06 16.86
N ARG A 25 -5.25 1.25 15.99
CA ARG A 25 -4.94 -0.18 15.89
C ARG A 25 -3.55 -0.40 15.33
N ALA A 26 -3.17 0.31 14.27
CA ALA A 26 -1.83 0.23 13.69
C ALA A 26 -0.74 0.59 14.71
N ALA A 27 -0.91 1.68 15.44
CA ALA A 27 0.04 2.13 16.46
C ALA A 27 0.20 1.08 17.59
N ARG A 28 -0.91 0.50 18.07
CA ARG A 28 -0.87 -0.56 19.10
C ARG A 28 -0.16 -1.83 18.62
N LEU A 29 -0.40 -2.24 17.37
CA LEU A 29 0.24 -3.42 16.79
C LEU A 29 1.74 -3.20 16.57
N LEU A 30 2.15 -2.01 16.14
CA LEU A 30 3.57 -1.65 16.01
C LEU A 30 4.28 -1.72 17.37
N ALA A 31 3.68 -1.17 18.42
CA ALA A 31 4.24 -1.21 19.77
C ALA A 31 4.39 -2.64 20.33
N ALA A 32 3.51 -3.57 19.92
CA ALA A 32 3.51 -4.97 20.35
C ALA A 32 4.27 -5.92 19.39
N ALA A 33 4.79 -5.43 18.27
CA ALA A 33 5.37 -6.26 17.23
C ALA A 33 6.72 -6.88 17.67
N ASP A 34 6.91 -8.16 17.29
CA ASP A 34 8.21 -8.83 17.36
C ASP A 34 9.04 -8.60 16.10
N LEU A 35 8.36 -8.52 14.96
CA LEU A 35 8.96 -8.33 13.64
C LEU A 35 8.11 -7.38 12.80
N VAL A 36 8.74 -6.40 12.17
CA VAL A 36 8.13 -5.50 11.20
C VAL A 36 8.81 -5.68 9.84
N LEU A 37 8.07 -6.19 8.85
CA LEU A 37 8.48 -6.16 7.44
C LEU A 37 7.86 -4.92 6.80
N HIS A 38 8.67 -4.00 6.29
CA HIS A 38 8.15 -2.71 5.82
C HIS A 38 8.60 -2.35 4.40
N ASP A 39 7.76 -1.58 3.71
CA ASP A 39 8.06 -1.00 2.42
C ASP A 39 9.05 0.17 2.55
N ALA A 40 9.71 0.54 1.46
CA ALA A 40 10.69 1.62 1.44
C ALA A 40 10.07 3.03 1.66
N LEU A 41 8.77 3.16 1.46
CA LEU A 41 8.04 4.43 1.63
C LEU A 41 7.58 4.69 3.07
N VAL A 42 7.78 3.73 3.98
CA VAL A 42 7.45 3.92 5.39
C VAL A 42 8.49 4.82 6.04
N SER A 43 8.04 5.87 6.73
CA SER A 43 8.91 6.85 7.39
C SER A 43 9.59 6.26 8.63
N GLU A 44 10.74 6.79 8.99
CA GLU A 44 11.45 6.43 10.23
C GLU A 44 10.63 6.77 11.48
N GLU A 45 9.83 7.83 11.43
CA GLU A 45 8.92 8.23 12.49
C GLU A 45 7.87 7.15 12.79
N VAL A 46 7.27 6.56 11.75
CA VAL A 46 6.35 5.43 11.89
C VAL A 46 7.08 4.19 12.40
N LEU A 47 8.28 3.90 11.90
CA LEU A 47 9.08 2.77 12.35
C LEU A 47 9.52 2.89 13.80
N ALA A 48 9.69 4.10 14.32
CA ALA A 48 10.04 4.35 15.72
C ALA A 48 8.94 3.89 16.69
N LEU A 49 7.69 3.77 16.25
CA LEU A 49 6.57 3.26 17.06
C LEU A 49 6.66 1.74 17.33
N ALA A 50 7.61 1.04 16.73
CA ALA A 50 7.90 -0.37 17.00
C ALA A 50 9.27 -0.51 17.70
N PRO A 51 9.44 -0.06 18.95
CA PRO A 51 10.76 0.05 19.60
C PRO A 51 11.41 -1.32 19.83
N ASN A 52 10.63 -2.35 20.08
CA ASN A 52 11.10 -3.69 20.43
C ASN A 52 11.19 -4.63 19.22
N ALA A 53 10.63 -4.24 18.08
CA ALA A 53 10.57 -5.10 16.91
C ALA A 53 11.89 -5.11 16.13
N ARG A 54 12.26 -6.28 15.61
CA ARG A 54 13.23 -6.36 14.52
C ARG A 54 12.59 -5.77 13.25
N LYS A 55 13.26 -4.81 12.61
CA LYS A 55 12.78 -4.14 11.39
C LYS A 55 13.49 -4.72 10.17
N LEU A 56 12.72 -5.20 9.19
CA LEU A 56 13.21 -5.81 7.96
C LEU A 56 12.64 -5.06 6.75
N PRO A 57 13.45 -4.28 6.02
CA PRO A 57 13.01 -3.62 4.81
C PRO A 57 12.84 -4.64 3.68
N VAL A 58 11.66 -4.69 3.05
CA VAL A 58 11.34 -5.55 1.91
C VAL A 58 10.95 -4.76 0.65
N GLY A 59 10.82 -3.44 0.75
CA GLY A 59 10.52 -2.54 -0.36
C GLY A 59 11.72 -2.27 -1.27
N LYS A 60 11.46 -1.64 -2.43
CA LYS A 60 12.50 -1.14 -3.34
C LYS A 60 13.39 -0.13 -2.62
N ARG A 61 14.69 -0.37 -2.56
CA ARG A 61 15.68 0.69 -2.28
C ARG A 61 16.16 1.29 -3.60
N ALA A 62 16.51 2.58 -3.58
CA ALA A 62 17.17 3.21 -4.72
C ALA A 62 18.37 2.33 -5.18
N HIS A 63 18.46 2.09 -6.48
CA HIS A 63 19.51 1.31 -7.13
C HIS A 63 19.55 -0.21 -6.84
N ARG A 64 18.50 -0.79 -6.22
CA ARG A 64 18.39 -2.25 -6.09
C ARG A 64 17.11 -2.76 -6.75
N PRO A 65 17.12 -3.99 -7.34
CA PRO A 65 15.91 -4.63 -7.83
C PRO A 65 14.88 -4.72 -6.70
N SER A 66 13.60 -4.58 -7.05
CA SER A 66 12.51 -4.85 -6.11
C SER A 66 12.66 -6.27 -5.59
N THR A 67 12.50 -6.47 -4.29
CA THR A 67 12.33 -7.82 -3.74
C THR A 67 11.16 -8.48 -4.46
N ASP A 68 11.37 -9.68 -4.99
CA ASP A 68 10.31 -10.44 -5.64
C ASP A 68 9.17 -10.67 -4.63
N GLN A 69 7.93 -10.48 -5.07
CA GLN A 69 6.76 -10.68 -4.20
C GLN A 69 6.71 -12.11 -3.64
N ALA A 70 7.11 -13.10 -4.43
CA ALA A 70 7.21 -14.47 -3.95
C ALA A 70 8.20 -14.64 -2.78
N VAL A 71 9.26 -13.82 -2.74
CA VAL A 71 10.20 -13.79 -1.60
C VAL A 71 9.54 -13.18 -0.38
N ILE A 72 8.81 -12.07 -0.55
CA ILE A 72 8.08 -11.42 0.56
C ILE A 72 7.06 -12.39 1.14
N ASN A 73 6.28 -13.06 0.29
CA ASN A 73 5.28 -14.03 0.70
C ASN A 73 5.91 -15.17 1.53
N ARG A 74 7.04 -15.73 1.06
CA ARG A 74 7.78 -16.77 1.80
C ARG A 74 8.32 -16.25 3.15
N LEU A 75 8.80 -15.01 3.19
CA LEU A 75 9.28 -14.40 4.44
C LEU A 75 8.16 -14.26 5.47
N LEU A 76 6.95 -13.82 5.06
CA LEU A 76 5.79 -13.70 5.94
C LEU A 76 5.38 -15.06 6.53
N VAL A 77 5.25 -16.09 5.68
CA VAL A 77 4.91 -17.45 6.11
C VAL A 77 5.98 -18.01 7.07
N ARG A 78 7.27 -17.80 6.74
CA ARG A 78 8.37 -18.24 7.61
C ARG A 78 8.38 -17.49 8.94
N ALA A 79 8.11 -16.19 8.93
CA ALA A 79 8.10 -15.37 10.13
C ALA A 79 7.07 -15.87 11.16
N ALA A 80 5.91 -16.31 10.71
CA ALA A 80 4.85 -16.85 11.58
C ALA A 80 5.27 -18.08 12.39
N ARG A 81 6.32 -18.79 12.00
CA ARG A 81 6.87 -19.93 12.74
C ARG A 81 7.77 -19.54 13.91
N HIS A 82 8.27 -18.30 13.92
CA HIS A 82 9.32 -17.85 14.84
C HIS A 82 8.93 -16.63 15.68
N HIS A 83 7.87 -15.93 15.30
CA HIS A 83 7.39 -14.72 15.95
C HIS A 83 5.90 -14.85 16.23
N LYS A 84 5.38 -14.12 17.23
CA LYS A 84 3.96 -14.14 17.59
C LYS A 84 3.20 -12.98 16.95
N VAL A 85 3.76 -11.79 16.94
CA VAL A 85 3.16 -10.59 16.37
C VAL A 85 4.04 -10.07 15.22
N ILE A 86 3.62 -10.36 14.00
CA ILE A 86 4.34 -9.96 12.78
C ILE A 86 3.54 -8.85 12.10
N VAL A 87 4.16 -7.68 11.92
CA VAL A 87 3.55 -6.57 11.18
C VAL A 87 4.16 -6.50 9.78
N ARG A 88 3.33 -6.66 8.75
CA ARG A 88 3.65 -6.29 7.37
C ARG A 88 3.16 -4.86 7.15
N LEU A 89 4.06 -3.89 7.23
CA LEU A 89 3.76 -2.47 7.21
C LEU A 89 3.87 -1.93 5.77
N LYS A 90 2.76 -1.42 5.25
CA LYS A 90 2.59 -0.99 3.85
C LYS A 90 2.22 0.48 3.79
N GLY A 91 2.84 1.26 2.90
CA GLY A 91 2.50 2.68 2.72
C GLY A 91 1.03 2.87 2.34
N GLY A 92 0.38 3.90 2.86
CA GLY A 92 -1.05 4.17 2.66
C GLY A 92 -1.95 3.12 3.28
N ASP A 93 -2.87 2.59 2.47
CA ASP A 93 -3.77 1.48 2.81
C ASP A 93 -3.29 0.20 2.12
N PRO A 94 -3.24 -0.96 2.80
CA PRO A 94 -2.77 -2.22 2.23
C PRO A 94 -3.59 -2.68 1.03
N MET A 95 -4.88 -2.37 1.00
CA MET A 95 -5.84 -2.89 0.02
C MET A 95 -5.92 -2.06 -1.26
N LEU A 96 -5.17 -0.95 -1.36
CA LEU A 96 -5.14 -0.10 -2.54
C LEU A 96 -3.74 -0.07 -3.18
N PHE A 97 -3.58 -0.68 -4.35
CA PHE A 97 -2.31 -0.81 -5.11
C PHE A 97 -1.13 -1.38 -4.31
N GLY A 98 -1.40 -2.07 -3.20
CA GLY A 98 -0.42 -2.61 -2.26
C GLY A 98 -0.06 -4.09 -2.49
N ARG A 99 -0.61 -4.77 -3.51
CA ARG A 99 -0.43 -6.21 -3.76
C ARG A 99 -0.78 -7.09 -2.55
N ALA A 100 -1.68 -6.59 -1.66
CA ALA A 100 -2.04 -7.30 -0.44
C ALA A 100 -2.69 -8.66 -0.72
N GLN A 101 -3.44 -8.79 -1.83
CA GLN A 101 -4.11 -10.04 -2.17
C GLN A 101 -3.12 -11.20 -2.33
N GLU A 102 -1.95 -10.96 -2.95
CA GLU A 102 -0.92 -11.99 -3.14
C GLU A 102 -0.31 -12.43 -1.79
N GLU A 103 -0.15 -11.49 -0.84
CA GLU A 103 0.33 -11.76 0.52
C GLU A 103 -0.73 -12.57 1.30
N ILE A 104 -2.00 -12.16 1.21
CA ILE A 104 -3.15 -12.84 1.84
C ILE A 104 -3.29 -14.27 1.34
N ASP A 105 -3.22 -14.48 0.04
CA ASP A 105 -3.38 -15.80 -0.57
C ASP A 105 -2.25 -16.75 -0.14
N ALA A 106 -1.02 -16.26 -0.06
CA ALA A 106 0.11 -17.03 0.44
C ALA A 106 -0.04 -17.42 1.93
N LEU A 107 -0.54 -16.50 2.76
CA LEU A 107 -0.80 -16.75 4.18
C LEU A 107 -1.95 -17.76 4.37
N ARG A 108 -3.02 -17.64 3.58
CA ARG A 108 -4.15 -18.59 3.57
C ARG A 108 -3.70 -19.99 3.16
N ALA A 109 -2.95 -20.10 2.06
CA ALA A 109 -2.43 -21.36 1.57
C ALA A 109 -1.53 -22.07 2.59
N ALA A 110 -0.84 -21.31 3.44
CA ALA A 110 0.01 -21.81 4.51
C ALA A 110 -0.72 -21.98 5.87
N ASN A 111 -2.04 -21.74 5.94
CA ASN A 111 -2.83 -21.75 7.17
C ASN A 111 -2.25 -20.82 8.26
N VAL A 112 -1.67 -19.68 7.88
CA VAL A 112 -1.15 -18.68 8.81
C VAL A 112 -2.26 -17.71 9.20
N PRO A 113 -2.56 -17.53 10.51
CA PRO A 113 -3.48 -16.50 10.98
C PRO A 113 -3.06 -15.11 10.52
N HIS A 114 -4.00 -14.33 9.99
CA HIS A 114 -3.71 -12.99 9.52
C HIS A 114 -4.91 -12.05 9.66
N GLU A 115 -4.62 -10.77 9.83
CA GLU A 115 -5.60 -9.69 9.89
C GLU A 115 -5.14 -8.53 9.01
N ILE A 116 -6.11 -7.78 8.46
CA ILE A 116 -5.86 -6.56 7.70
C ILE A 116 -6.27 -5.36 8.54
N VAL A 117 -5.36 -4.40 8.67
CA VAL A 117 -5.60 -3.13 9.37
C VAL A 117 -5.52 -2.01 8.35
N PRO A 118 -6.63 -1.32 8.07
CA PRO A 118 -6.65 -0.24 7.09
C PRO A 118 -5.75 0.93 7.51
N GLY A 119 -5.38 1.74 6.54
CA GLY A 119 -4.64 2.98 6.73
C GLY A 119 -5.21 4.14 5.92
N VAL A 120 -4.77 5.35 6.22
CA VAL A 120 -5.13 6.52 5.42
C VAL A 120 -4.38 6.43 4.09
N SER A 121 -5.13 6.31 2.99
CA SER A 121 -4.52 6.25 1.66
C SER A 121 -3.95 7.60 1.22
N ALA A 122 -2.82 7.58 0.50
CA ALA A 122 -2.12 8.78 0.02
C ALA A 122 -3.02 9.73 -0.79
N GLY A 123 -3.99 9.21 -1.52
CA GLY A 123 -4.94 10.03 -2.27
C GLY A 123 -5.85 10.89 -1.39
N PHE A 124 -6.30 10.36 -0.24
CA PHE A 124 -7.08 11.13 0.72
C PHE A 124 -6.22 12.15 1.45
N ALA A 125 -4.99 11.78 1.82
CA ALA A 125 -4.07 12.72 2.46
C ALA A 125 -3.68 13.86 1.52
N ALA A 126 -3.39 13.58 0.25
CA ALA A 126 -3.09 14.60 -0.74
C ALA A 126 -4.26 15.56 -0.94
N ALA A 127 -5.50 15.05 -0.99
CA ALA A 127 -6.70 15.88 -1.10
C ALA A 127 -6.88 16.81 0.12
N ALA A 128 -6.60 16.29 1.32
CA ALA A 128 -6.64 17.09 2.56
C ALA A 128 -5.56 18.17 2.58
N GLU A 129 -4.34 17.84 2.18
CA GLU A 129 -3.19 18.76 2.16
C GLU A 129 -3.43 19.97 1.23
N ILE A 130 -4.06 19.74 0.07
CA ILE A 130 -4.41 20.82 -0.87
C ILE A 130 -5.80 21.41 -0.61
N ALA A 131 -6.47 21.01 0.48
CA ALA A 131 -7.82 21.44 0.84
C ALA A 131 -8.86 21.27 -0.32
N GLN A 132 -8.70 20.20 -1.11
CA GLN A 132 -9.54 19.87 -2.24
C GLN A 132 -10.31 18.57 -1.98
N SER A 133 -11.63 18.66 -1.77
CA SER A 133 -12.47 17.47 -1.64
C SER A 133 -12.49 16.65 -2.93
N LEU A 134 -12.38 15.34 -2.81
CA LEU A 134 -12.49 14.41 -3.94
C LEU A 134 -13.93 14.32 -4.47
N THR A 135 -14.92 14.69 -3.67
CA THR A 135 -16.33 14.73 -4.06
C THR A 135 -16.93 16.10 -3.80
N HIS A 136 -17.88 16.52 -4.63
CA HIS A 136 -18.59 17.79 -4.44
C HIS A 136 -20.06 17.61 -4.83
N ARG A 137 -20.98 17.98 -3.93
CA ARG A 137 -22.41 17.93 -4.22
C ARG A 137 -22.70 18.76 -5.50
N ARG A 138 -23.35 18.15 -6.49
CA ARG A 138 -23.71 18.68 -7.80
C ARG A 138 -22.59 18.72 -8.85
N LEU A 139 -21.28 18.54 -8.47
CA LEU A 139 -20.16 18.60 -9.41
C LEU A 139 -19.41 17.28 -9.56
N SER A 140 -19.22 16.54 -8.46
CA SER A 140 -18.40 15.31 -8.47
C SER A 140 -19.06 14.26 -7.57
N ARG A 141 -19.62 13.22 -8.19
CA ARG A 141 -20.28 12.10 -7.51
C ARG A 141 -19.50 10.79 -7.62
N SER A 142 -18.50 10.77 -8.49
CA SER A 142 -17.68 9.61 -8.75
C SER A 142 -16.20 9.92 -8.53
N VAL A 143 -15.47 8.95 -7.98
CA VAL A 143 -14.01 9.04 -7.80
C VAL A 143 -13.40 7.75 -8.33
N ALA A 144 -12.49 7.87 -9.28
CA ALA A 144 -11.69 6.75 -9.76
C ALA A 144 -10.30 6.77 -9.13
N PHE A 145 -9.88 5.65 -8.54
CA PHE A 145 -8.51 5.40 -8.14
C PHE A 145 -7.85 4.56 -9.21
N VAL A 146 -6.86 5.11 -9.90
CA VAL A 146 -6.23 4.46 -11.06
C VAL A 146 -4.71 4.52 -10.97
N THR A 147 -4.03 3.66 -11.73
CA THR A 147 -2.58 3.69 -11.88
C THR A 147 -2.17 3.41 -13.31
N PRO A 148 -1.27 4.22 -13.92
CA PRO A 148 -0.64 3.91 -15.19
C PRO A 148 0.43 2.83 -15.09
N ALA A 149 0.84 2.45 -13.86
CA ALA A 149 1.87 1.47 -13.65
C ALA A 149 1.37 0.07 -14.03
N VAL A 150 2.09 -0.59 -14.91
CA VAL A 150 1.85 -1.99 -15.30
C VAL A 150 2.85 -2.93 -14.62
N ALA A 151 2.45 -4.18 -14.43
CA ALA A 151 3.36 -5.22 -13.96
C ALA A 151 4.50 -5.40 -14.97
N ARG A 152 5.71 -5.69 -14.47
CA ARG A 152 6.88 -5.89 -15.32
C ARG A 152 6.64 -7.02 -16.32
N GLY A 153 6.75 -6.72 -17.63
CA GLY A 153 6.51 -7.66 -18.70
C GLY A 153 5.04 -7.79 -19.15
N ALA A 154 4.12 -7.04 -18.54
CA ALA A 154 2.76 -6.93 -19.05
C ALA A 154 2.72 -5.96 -20.24
N ALA A 155 1.77 -6.18 -21.16
CA ALA A 155 1.49 -5.24 -22.24
C ALA A 155 1.04 -3.89 -21.66
N GLU A 156 1.39 -2.80 -22.33
CA GLU A 156 0.87 -1.49 -21.98
C GLU A 156 -0.65 -1.49 -22.18
N ASP A 157 -1.37 -1.09 -21.15
CA ASP A 157 -2.82 -0.95 -21.14
C ASP A 157 -3.16 0.48 -20.70
N GLU A 158 -4.01 1.13 -21.48
CA GLU A 158 -4.49 2.48 -21.18
C GLU A 158 -5.91 2.52 -20.63
N SER A 159 -6.50 1.38 -20.26
CA SER A 159 -7.85 1.29 -19.65
C SER A 159 -7.98 2.13 -18.38
N TRP A 160 -6.87 2.35 -17.67
CA TRP A 160 -6.82 3.27 -16.52
C TRP A 160 -7.19 4.71 -16.92
N ALA A 161 -6.82 5.14 -18.14
CA ALA A 161 -7.10 6.49 -18.62
C ALA A 161 -8.57 6.63 -19.05
N ASP A 162 -9.19 5.56 -19.56
CA ASP A 162 -10.63 5.53 -19.84
C ASP A 162 -11.44 5.65 -18.54
N ALA A 163 -11.04 4.90 -17.52
CA ALA A 163 -11.67 4.99 -16.20
C ALA A 163 -11.47 6.36 -15.54
N ALA A 164 -10.27 6.96 -15.69
CA ALA A 164 -9.98 8.30 -15.18
C ALA A 164 -10.80 9.38 -15.88
N ALA A 165 -10.94 9.31 -17.20
CA ALA A 165 -11.71 10.27 -17.99
C ALA A 165 -13.22 10.16 -17.78
N ALA A 166 -13.72 8.96 -17.44
CA ALA A 166 -15.15 8.73 -17.19
C ALA A 166 -15.62 9.17 -15.80
N ALA A 167 -14.71 9.32 -14.84
CA ALA A 167 -15.03 9.76 -13.49
C ALA A 167 -15.00 11.28 -13.34
N ASP A 168 -15.83 11.82 -12.43
CA ASP A 168 -15.82 13.27 -12.14
C ASP A 168 -14.50 13.72 -11.49
N THR A 169 -13.86 12.81 -10.73
CA THR A 169 -12.56 13.01 -10.09
C THR A 169 -11.72 11.75 -10.29
N ALA A 170 -10.47 11.91 -10.67
CA ALA A 170 -9.52 10.81 -10.75
C ALA A 170 -8.31 11.05 -9.83
N VAL A 171 -7.94 10.03 -9.06
CA VAL A 171 -6.72 10.00 -8.24
C VAL A 171 -5.74 9.02 -8.87
N ILE A 172 -4.64 9.55 -9.38
CA ILE A 172 -3.67 8.77 -10.17
C ILE A 172 -2.47 8.41 -9.30
N TYR A 173 -2.34 7.13 -8.97
CA TYR A 173 -1.24 6.59 -8.19
C TYR A 173 -0.04 6.24 -9.07
N MET A 174 1.16 6.35 -8.51
CA MET A 174 2.43 6.00 -9.17
C MET A 174 2.66 6.72 -10.52
N GLY A 175 1.97 7.86 -10.74
CA GLY A 175 2.04 8.61 -11.99
C GLY A 175 3.19 9.61 -12.09
N LYS A 176 4.02 9.81 -11.04
CA LYS A 176 5.04 10.87 -11.03
C LYS A 176 6.05 10.74 -12.17
N THR A 177 6.59 9.55 -12.39
CA THR A 177 7.55 9.29 -13.47
C THR A 177 6.90 9.21 -14.84
N GLU A 178 5.59 9.00 -14.90
CA GLU A 178 4.77 8.86 -16.09
C GLU A 178 3.95 10.12 -16.39
N ALA A 179 4.23 11.26 -15.74
CA ALA A 179 3.38 12.46 -15.80
C ALA A 179 3.08 12.93 -17.23
N ALA A 180 4.07 12.90 -18.13
CA ALA A 180 3.88 13.28 -19.53
C ALA A 180 2.95 12.28 -20.27
N ARG A 181 3.10 10.99 -20.04
CA ARG A 181 2.23 9.94 -20.58
C ARG A 181 0.81 10.09 -20.04
N VAL A 182 0.67 10.28 -18.75
CA VAL A 182 -0.63 10.50 -18.08
C VAL A 182 -1.35 11.69 -18.70
N ARG A 183 -0.67 12.83 -18.80
CA ARG A 183 -1.24 14.04 -19.42
C ARG A 183 -1.71 13.77 -20.86
N ASN A 184 -0.88 13.16 -21.68
CA ASN A 184 -1.19 12.94 -23.10
C ASN A 184 -2.38 11.95 -23.24
N ALA A 185 -2.42 10.88 -22.45
CA ALA A 185 -3.50 9.91 -22.47
C ALA A 185 -4.86 10.54 -22.08
N LEU A 186 -4.87 11.44 -21.08
CA LEU A 186 -6.09 12.13 -20.66
C LEU A 186 -6.55 13.18 -21.68
N LEU A 187 -5.62 13.95 -22.26
CA LEU A 187 -5.92 14.90 -23.32
C LEU A 187 -6.53 14.21 -24.55
N ALA A 188 -5.99 13.06 -24.95
CA ALA A 188 -6.54 12.26 -26.05
C ALA A 188 -7.98 11.78 -25.80
N ARG A 189 -8.42 11.74 -24.54
CA ARG A 189 -9.79 11.39 -24.10
C ARG A 189 -10.68 12.61 -23.82
N GLY A 190 -10.23 13.79 -24.20
CA GLY A 190 -11.00 15.03 -24.07
C GLY A 190 -11.00 15.65 -22.67
N VAL A 191 -10.17 15.18 -21.75
CA VAL A 191 -9.98 15.85 -20.45
C VAL A 191 -9.29 17.19 -20.70
N PRO A 192 -9.87 18.34 -20.29
CA PRO A 192 -9.33 19.64 -20.63
C PRO A 192 -8.01 19.92 -19.90
N ALA A 193 -7.05 20.50 -20.61
CA ALA A 193 -5.86 21.09 -20.00
C ALA A 193 -6.25 22.35 -19.22
N ARG A 194 -6.07 22.35 -17.92
CA ARG A 194 -6.27 23.52 -17.05
C ARG A 194 -4.97 23.85 -16.35
#